data_94133d3b3656a4b2ad6b32f054354e11
#
_entry.id   94133d3b3656a4b2ad6b32f054354e11
#
_cell.length_a   1.000
_cell.length_b   1.000
_cell.length_c   1.000
_cell.angle_alpha   90.00
_cell.angle_beta   90.00
_cell.angle_gamma   90.00
#
_symmetry.space_group_name_H-M   'P 1'
#
loop_
_entity.id
_entity.type
_entity.pdbx_description
1 polymer ?
#
loop_
_entity_poly.entity_id
_entity_poly.type
_entity_poly.pdbx_seq_one_letter_code
_entity_poly.pdbx_strand_id
1 'polypeptide(L)'
;MGGSTELGATDEPMDPTDDGQSGSEGPTREEIFDVLCNERRRYVLEYIRESPEESLHLGEMVETIAAWENDKEIVETDYADRKRVYTALRQTHLPKLDESGVIEYDRRRGELQPTERLEDVQLYLDYVPEHEIPWAQYYLGLSLLAAVLSFAAVLVDTTGGAVCLSAAAVVVMAFLVSSGVHTYRTRRNDVHRTPRPA
;
A
#
# COMPACT_ATOMS: atom_id res chain seq x y z
N MET A 1 26.67 -63.32 -48.31
CA MET A 1 27.79 -63.06 -47.41
C MET A 1 27.64 -61.56 -47.07
N GLY A 2 26.93 -61.10 -46.12
CA GLY A 2 27.07 -61.29 -44.70
C GLY A 2 27.69 -60.00 -44.17
N GLY A 3 26.88 -59.04 -43.82
CA GLY A 3 27.39 -57.81 -43.26
C GLY A 3 26.27 -57.22 -42.40
N SER A 4 26.32 -57.52 -41.12
CA SER A 4 25.38 -57.06 -40.11
C SER A 4 25.64 -55.59 -39.80
N THR A 5 24.58 -54.82 -39.89
CA THR A 5 24.55 -53.38 -39.46
C THR A 5 24.12 -53.31 -38.00
N GLU A 6 25.03 -52.96 -37.13
CA GLU A 6 24.70 -52.60 -35.73
C GLU A 6 24.15 -51.19 -35.67
N LEU A 7 22.92 -51.05 -35.12
CA LEU A 7 22.34 -49.82 -34.69
C LEU A 7 22.97 -49.39 -33.36
N GLY A 8 23.75 -48.34 -33.39
CA GLY A 8 24.15 -47.62 -32.19
C GLY A 8 23.05 -46.61 -31.81
N ALA A 9 22.26 -46.96 -30.82
CA ALA A 9 21.38 -46.02 -30.13
C ALA A 9 22.20 -45.20 -29.14
N THR A 10 22.49 -43.94 -29.45
CA THR A 10 23.00 -42.98 -28.48
C THR A 10 21.81 -42.40 -27.74
N ASP A 11 21.62 -42.89 -26.53
CA ASP A 11 20.76 -42.31 -25.52
C ASP A 11 21.44 -41.02 -25.05
N GLU A 12 21.04 -39.86 -25.61
CA GLU A 12 21.34 -38.57 -25.02
C GLU A 12 20.38 -38.31 -23.86
N PRO A 13 20.88 -38.00 -22.68
CA PRO A 13 20.00 -37.60 -21.57
C PRO A 13 19.36 -36.25 -21.92
N MET A 14 18.03 -36.25 -22.06
CA MET A 14 17.17 -35.05 -22.14
C MET A 14 17.44 -34.17 -20.92
N ASP A 15 18.05 -33.02 -21.14
CA ASP A 15 18.21 -31.97 -20.14
C ASP A 15 16.82 -31.34 -19.88
N PRO A 16 16.27 -31.41 -18.67
CA PRO A 16 14.91 -30.90 -18.36
C PRO A 16 14.83 -29.40 -18.14
N THR A 17 15.76 -28.61 -18.67
CA THR A 17 15.86 -27.15 -18.41
C THR A 17 15.70 -26.27 -19.65
N ASP A 18 15.02 -26.75 -20.69
CA ASP A 18 14.53 -25.85 -21.76
C ASP A 18 13.03 -25.65 -21.66
N ASP A 19 12.60 -25.07 -20.56
CA ASP A 19 11.30 -24.44 -20.45
C ASP A 19 11.34 -23.13 -21.23
N GLY A 20 11.11 -23.23 -22.53
CA GLY A 20 10.83 -22.09 -23.41
C GLY A 20 9.54 -21.39 -23.02
N GLN A 21 9.55 -20.68 -21.88
CA GLN A 21 8.51 -19.73 -21.47
C GLN A 21 8.82 -18.35 -22.00
N SER A 22 8.66 -18.15 -23.30
CA SER A 22 8.43 -16.82 -23.86
C SER A 22 6.93 -16.66 -24.17
N GLY A 23 6.14 -16.40 -23.15
CA GLY A 23 4.71 -16.10 -23.29
C GLY A 23 4.27 -15.28 -22.08
N SER A 24 4.05 -13.99 -22.26
CA SER A 24 3.28 -13.04 -21.39
C SER A 24 3.10 -13.46 -19.93
N GLU A 25 4.19 -13.68 -19.22
CA GLU A 25 4.13 -13.78 -17.77
C GLU A 25 3.85 -12.37 -17.24
N GLY A 26 2.76 -12.22 -16.49
CA GLY A 26 2.47 -11.01 -15.73
C GLY A 26 3.64 -10.64 -14.82
N PRO A 27 3.61 -9.46 -14.19
CA PRO A 27 4.72 -9.03 -13.35
C PRO A 27 4.97 -10.02 -12.24
N THR A 28 6.26 -10.33 -12.00
CA THR A 28 6.65 -11.22 -10.90
C THR A 28 6.28 -10.62 -9.55
N ARG A 29 6.17 -11.47 -8.51
CA ARG A 29 5.89 -10.99 -7.15
C ARG A 29 6.92 -9.98 -6.66
N GLU A 30 8.19 -10.17 -7.01
CA GLU A 30 9.29 -9.27 -6.66
C GLU A 30 9.13 -7.91 -7.34
N GLU A 31 8.75 -7.87 -8.61
CA GLU A 31 8.48 -6.63 -9.35
C GLU A 31 7.28 -5.88 -8.76
N ILE A 32 6.18 -6.58 -8.47
CA ILE A 32 5.01 -6.00 -7.81
C ILE A 32 5.41 -5.41 -6.45
N PHE A 33 6.14 -6.18 -5.64
CA PHE A 33 6.59 -5.71 -4.33
C PHE A 33 7.50 -4.48 -4.45
N ASP A 34 8.47 -4.49 -5.39
CA ASP A 34 9.33 -3.34 -5.62
C ASP A 34 8.53 -2.09 -6.04
N VAL A 35 7.51 -2.26 -6.88
CA VAL A 35 6.61 -1.16 -7.25
C VAL A 35 5.83 -0.63 -6.05
N LEU A 36 5.28 -1.50 -5.21
CA LEU A 36 4.37 -1.14 -4.12
C LEU A 36 5.05 -0.74 -2.81
N CYS A 37 6.33 -1.07 -2.59
CA CYS A 37 7.01 -0.79 -1.32
C CYS A 37 7.27 0.70 -1.07
N ASN A 38 7.12 1.56 -2.07
CA ASN A 38 7.34 3.00 -1.94
C ASN A 38 6.04 3.79 -1.98
N GLU A 39 5.83 4.66 -0.99
CA GLU A 39 4.62 5.46 -0.83
C GLU A 39 4.32 6.36 -2.04
N ARG A 40 5.34 7.04 -2.59
CA ARG A 40 5.15 7.89 -3.76
C ARG A 40 4.74 7.11 -5.01
N ARG A 41 5.26 5.89 -5.19
CA ARG A 41 4.81 5.04 -6.30
C ARG A 41 3.35 4.62 -6.11
N ARG A 42 2.94 4.30 -4.86
CA ARG A 42 1.53 4.04 -4.58
C ARG A 42 0.64 5.25 -4.87
N TYR A 43 1.07 6.46 -4.53
CA TYR A 43 0.33 7.68 -4.90
C TYR A 43 0.23 7.88 -6.41
N VAL A 44 1.28 7.59 -7.18
CA VAL A 44 1.21 7.62 -8.65
C VAL A 44 0.16 6.64 -9.17
N LEU A 45 0.17 5.40 -8.68
CA LEU A 45 -0.79 4.37 -9.09
C LEU A 45 -2.23 4.73 -8.70
N GLU A 46 -2.41 5.32 -7.52
CA GLU A 46 -3.71 5.82 -7.05
C GLU A 46 -4.21 6.96 -7.93
N TYR A 47 -3.34 7.94 -8.25
CA TYR A 47 -3.67 9.04 -9.15
C TYR A 47 -4.12 8.53 -10.54
N ILE A 48 -3.40 7.56 -11.10
CA ILE A 48 -3.76 6.94 -12.39
C ILE A 48 -5.12 6.25 -12.28
N ARG A 49 -5.38 5.53 -11.20
CA ARG A 49 -6.66 4.84 -10.96
C ARG A 49 -7.85 5.80 -10.88
N GLU A 50 -7.65 6.97 -10.27
CA GLU A 50 -8.70 7.98 -10.11
C GLU A 50 -8.92 8.82 -11.38
N SER A 51 -7.96 8.82 -12.30
CA SER A 51 -8.01 9.63 -13.50
C SER A 51 -8.71 8.87 -14.64
N PRO A 52 -9.72 9.45 -15.29
CA PRO A 52 -10.41 8.81 -16.41
C PRO A 52 -9.66 8.94 -17.75
N GLU A 53 -8.52 9.60 -17.77
CA GLU A 53 -7.76 9.96 -18.97
C GLU A 53 -6.76 8.85 -19.33
N GLU A 54 -6.63 8.55 -20.62
CA GLU A 54 -5.64 7.58 -21.12
C GLU A 54 -4.22 8.15 -21.08
N SER A 55 -4.04 9.47 -21.08
CA SER A 55 -2.74 10.13 -21.01
C SER A 55 -2.76 11.20 -19.92
N LEU A 56 -1.81 11.13 -19.03
CA LEU A 56 -1.73 11.96 -17.82
C LEU A 56 -0.48 12.86 -17.87
N HIS A 57 -0.61 14.08 -17.35
CA HIS A 57 0.49 15.03 -17.31
C HIS A 57 1.17 15.06 -15.93
N LEU A 58 2.50 14.97 -15.92
CA LEU A 58 3.33 15.05 -14.71
C LEU A 58 3.03 16.30 -13.86
N GLY A 59 2.72 17.44 -14.50
CA GLY A 59 2.45 18.70 -13.79
C GLY A 59 1.25 18.59 -12.85
N GLU A 60 0.13 18.09 -13.35
CA GLU A 60 -1.12 17.93 -12.60
C GLU A 60 -0.97 16.85 -11.50
N MET A 61 -0.34 15.74 -11.84
CA MET A 61 -0.02 14.67 -10.88
C MET A 61 0.82 15.18 -9.71
N VAL A 62 1.81 16.04 -9.97
CA VAL A 62 2.67 16.62 -8.92
C VAL A 62 1.88 17.46 -7.94
N GLU A 63 0.92 18.26 -8.41
CA GLU A 63 0.10 19.10 -7.54
C GLU A 63 -0.75 18.25 -6.59
N THR A 64 -1.37 17.21 -7.12
CA THR A 64 -2.21 16.29 -6.35
C THR A 64 -1.38 15.47 -5.35
N ILE A 65 -0.27 14.86 -5.80
CA ILE A 65 0.58 14.06 -4.92
C ILE A 65 1.24 14.93 -3.84
N ALA A 66 1.64 16.17 -4.17
CA ALA A 66 2.19 17.07 -3.17
C ALA A 66 1.16 17.47 -2.10
N ALA A 67 -0.11 17.59 -2.47
CA ALA A 67 -1.21 17.79 -1.54
C ALA A 67 -1.40 16.57 -0.63
N TRP A 68 -1.43 15.37 -1.20
CA TRP A 68 -1.57 14.12 -0.46
C TRP A 68 -0.43 13.90 0.54
N GLU A 69 0.84 14.07 0.13
CA GLU A 69 2.01 13.89 0.99
C GLU A 69 2.03 14.85 2.21
N ASN A 70 1.46 16.02 2.07
CA ASN A 70 1.49 17.05 3.12
C ASN A 70 0.17 17.21 3.87
N ASP A 71 -0.85 16.39 3.54
CA ASP A 71 -2.19 16.46 4.14
C ASP A 71 -2.80 17.89 4.02
N LYS A 72 -2.69 18.46 2.82
CA LYS A 72 -3.13 19.80 2.47
C LYS A 72 -4.06 19.78 1.27
N GLU A 73 -4.86 20.83 1.10
CA GLU A 73 -5.52 21.06 -0.17
C GLU A 73 -4.51 21.47 -1.25
N ILE A 74 -4.83 21.21 -2.54
CA ILE A 74 -3.95 21.54 -3.68
C ILE A 74 -3.58 23.02 -3.66
N VAL A 75 -4.55 23.90 -3.32
CA VAL A 75 -4.37 25.36 -3.24
C VAL A 75 -3.38 25.77 -2.12
N GLU A 76 -3.28 24.97 -1.06
CA GLU A 76 -2.43 25.25 0.10
C GLU A 76 -0.99 24.72 -0.06
N THR A 77 -0.74 23.95 -1.12
CA THR A 77 0.56 23.35 -1.38
C THR A 77 1.55 24.40 -1.87
N ASP A 78 2.69 24.53 -1.21
CA ASP A 78 3.69 25.52 -1.58
C ASP A 78 4.58 25.06 -2.75
N TYR A 79 5.33 26.02 -3.32
CA TYR A 79 6.26 25.74 -4.42
C TYR A 79 7.36 24.73 -4.04
N ALA A 80 7.82 24.76 -2.79
CA ALA A 80 8.92 23.88 -2.32
C ALA A 80 8.43 22.42 -2.26
N ASP A 81 7.20 22.20 -1.79
CA ASP A 81 6.58 20.87 -1.76
C ASP A 81 6.42 20.31 -3.18
N ARG A 82 5.83 21.08 -4.09
CA ARG A 82 5.67 20.67 -5.50
C ARG A 82 7.00 20.39 -6.17
N LYS A 83 8.01 21.23 -5.97
CA LYS A 83 9.34 21.04 -6.57
C LYS A 83 10.02 19.76 -6.06
N ARG A 84 9.89 19.46 -4.77
CA ARG A 84 10.43 18.23 -4.17
C ARG A 84 9.78 16.98 -4.78
N VAL A 85 8.45 16.98 -4.88
CA VAL A 85 7.69 15.87 -5.47
C VAL A 85 8.01 15.73 -6.95
N TYR A 86 7.96 16.83 -7.72
CA TYR A 86 8.31 16.85 -9.15
C TYR A 86 9.68 16.22 -9.41
N THR A 87 10.70 16.64 -8.64
CA THR A 87 12.06 16.14 -8.83
C THR A 87 12.15 14.64 -8.53
N ALA A 88 11.54 14.18 -7.46
CA ALA A 88 11.55 12.78 -7.08
C ALA A 88 10.78 11.90 -8.08
N LEU A 89 9.59 12.33 -8.50
CA LEU A 89 8.80 11.60 -9.49
C LEU A 89 9.58 11.47 -10.81
N ARG A 90 10.05 12.59 -11.35
CA ARG A 90 10.73 12.64 -12.65
C ARG A 90 12.04 11.85 -12.68
N GLN A 91 12.82 11.88 -11.59
CA GLN A 91 14.17 11.30 -11.56
C GLN A 91 14.19 9.85 -11.11
N THR A 92 13.27 9.44 -10.25
CA THR A 92 13.35 8.15 -9.58
C THR A 92 12.10 7.30 -9.77
N HIS A 93 10.92 7.84 -9.45
CA HIS A 93 9.72 7.00 -9.34
C HIS A 93 9.08 6.66 -10.67
N LEU A 94 8.90 7.63 -11.58
CA LEU A 94 8.34 7.37 -12.90
C LEU A 94 9.26 6.50 -13.78
N PRO A 95 10.60 6.75 -13.84
CA PRO A 95 11.48 5.83 -14.56
C PRO A 95 11.43 4.39 -14.02
N LYS A 96 11.27 4.22 -12.71
CA LYS A 96 11.18 2.89 -12.12
C LYS A 96 9.87 2.18 -12.45
N LEU A 97 8.75 2.91 -12.50
CA LEU A 97 7.46 2.39 -12.95
C LEU A 97 7.44 2.05 -14.45
N ASP A 98 8.13 2.84 -15.26
CA ASP A 98 8.34 2.61 -16.69
C ASP A 98 9.20 1.35 -16.94
N GLU A 99 10.33 1.22 -16.23
CA GLU A 99 11.20 0.02 -16.25
C GLU A 99 10.45 -1.26 -15.85
N SER A 100 9.50 -1.17 -14.94
CA SER A 100 8.65 -2.31 -14.55
C SER A 100 7.53 -2.61 -15.55
N GLY A 101 7.34 -1.74 -16.56
CA GLY A 101 6.34 -1.89 -17.58
C GLY A 101 4.90 -1.62 -17.09
N VAL A 102 4.73 -1.01 -15.94
CA VAL A 102 3.40 -0.66 -15.37
C VAL A 102 2.83 0.59 -16.02
N ILE A 103 3.70 1.50 -16.44
CA ILE A 103 3.36 2.71 -17.19
C ILE A 103 4.32 2.87 -18.38
N GLU A 104 3.94 3.67 -19.36
CA GLU A 104 4.82 4.25 -20.36
C GLU A 104 5.05 5.72 -20.04
N TYR A 105 6.32 6.13 -19.87
CA TYR A 105 6.67 7.50 -19.49
C TYR A 105 7.52 8.24 -20.51
N ASP A 106 6.93 9.23 -21.21
CA ASP A 106 7.70 10.16 -22.04
C ASP A 106 8.31 11.29 -21.19
N ARG A 107 9.58 11.11 -20.83
CA ARG A 107 10.33 12.09 -20.04
C ARG A 107 10.45 13.46 -20.70
N ARG A 108 10.37 13.55 -22.05
CA ARG A 108 10.50 14.82 -22.76
C ARG A 108 9.23 15.64 -22.71
N ARG A 109 8.10 14.96 -22.85
CA ARG A 109 6.78 15.59 -22.80
C ARG A 109 6.26 15.72 -21.38
N GLY A 110 6.73 14.89 -20.47
CA GLY A 110 6.19 14.77 -19.13
C GLY A 110 4.80 14.12 -19.13
N GLU A 111 4.58 13.24 -20.09
CA GLU A 111 3.35 12.47 -20.25
C GLU A 111 3.56 11.03 -19.83
N LEU A 112 2.54 10.42 -19.27
CA LEU A 112 2.54 9.03 -18.90
C LEU A 112 1.22 8.37 -19.27
N GLN A 113 1.29 7.10 -19.64
CA GLN A 113 0.13 6.29 -20.00
C GLN A 113 0.17 4.97 -19.21
N PRO A 114 -0.98 4.50 -18.70
CA PRO A 114 -1.06 3.19 -18.08
C PRO A 114 -0.90 2.09 -19.13
N THR A 115 -0.29 0.97 -18.74
CA THR A 115 -0.21 -0.24 -19.55
C THR A 115 -1.21 -1.28 -19.06
N GLU A 116 -1.39 -2.38 -19.79
CA GLU A 116 -2.21 -3.51 -19.36
C GLU A 116 -1.68 -4.14 -18.05
N ARG A 117 -0.36 -4.07 -17.80
CA ARG A 117 0.25 -4.56 -16.56
C ARG A 117 -0.17 -3.78 -15.31
N LEU A 118 -0.69 -2.57 -15.47
CA LEU A 118 -1.22 -1.80 -14.35
C LEU A 118 -2.40 -2.50 -13.68
N GLU A 119 -3.28 -3.17 -14.46
CA GLU A 119 -4.43 -3.90 -13.93
C GLU A 119 -3.98 -5.02 -12.97
N ASP A 120 -2.92 -5.75 -13.34
CA ASP A 120 -2.35 -6.80 -12.50
C ASP A 120 -1.81 -6.23 -11.17
N VAL A 121 -1.13 -5.09 -11.23
CA VAL A 121 -0.58 -4.42 -10.03
C VAL A 121 -1.70 -3.82 -9.17
N GLN A 122 -2.74 -3.26 -9.77
CA GLN A 122 -3.90 -2.70 -9.05
C GLN A 122 -4.65 -3.78 -8.26
N LEU A 123 -4.76 -5.00 -8.80
CA LEU A 123 -5.35 -6.12 -8.06
C LEU A 123 -4.61 -6.39 -6.75
N TYR A 124 -3.28 -6.23 -6.74
CA TYR A 124 -2.47 -6.37 -5.51
C TYR A 124 -2.54 -5.14 -4.60
N LEU A 125 -2.74 -3.93 -5.15
CA LEU A 125 -2.99 -2.73 -4.35
C LEU A 125 -4.25 -2.86 -3.50
N ASP A 126 -5.33 -3.40 -4.07
CA ASP A 126 -6.57 -3.63 -3.33
C ASP A 126 -6.42 -4.73 -2.26
N TYR A 127 -5.47 -5.65 -2.45
CA TYR A 127 -5.20 -6.75 -1.52
C TYR A 127 -4.11 -6.46 -0.49
N VAL A 128 -3.27 -5.42 -0.68
CA VAL A 128 -2.37 -4.94 0.36
C VAL A 128 -3.21 -4.14 1.36
N PRO A 129 -3.63 -4.75 2.48
CA PRO A 129 -4.27 -3.95 3.51
C PRO A 129 -3.23 -2.90 3.89
N GLU A 130 -3.56 -1.63 3.75
CA GLU A 130 -2.88 -0.60 4.52
C GLU A 130 -2.68 -1.20 5.90
N HIS A 131 -1.53 -1.00 6.52
CA HIS A 131 -1.21 -1.52 7.85
C HIS A 131 -2.24 -0.95 8.84
N GLU A 132 -3.49 -1.36 8.65
CA GLU A 132 -4.55 -1.10 9.60
C GLU A 132 -4.25 -1.97 10.81
N ILE A 133 -3.84 -1.30 11.89
CA ILE A 133 -3.83 -1.92 13.21
C ILE A 133 -5.20 -2.58 13.35
N PRO A 134 -5.30 -3.88 13.63
CA PRO A 134 -6.59 -4.53 13.78
C PRO A 134 -7.30 -3.99 15.03
N TRP A 135 -7.94 -2.85 14.88
CA TRP A 135 -8.56 -2.09 15.95
C TRP A 135 -9.54 -2.93 16.76
N ALA A 136 -10.20 -3.89 16.09
CA ALA A 136 -11.09 -4.82 16.76
C ALA A 136 -10.33 -5.67 17.80
N GLN A 137 -9.15 -6.20 17.47
CA GLN A 137 -8.32 -6.99 18.39
C GLN A 137 -7.73 -6.11 19.49
N TYR A 138 -7.33 -4.89 19.16
CA TYR A 138 -6.85 -3.91 20.13
C TYR A 138 -7.91 -3.59 21.18
N TYR A 139 -9.15 -3.25 20.78
CA TYR A 139 -10.23 -2.95 21.70
C TYR A 139 -10.70 -4.19 22.48
N LEU A 140 -10.67 -5.36 21.87
CA LEU A 140 -10.95 -6.61 22.58
C LEU A 140 -9.92 -6.88 23.68
N GLY A 141 -8.63 -6.71 23.40
CA GLY A 141 -7.57 -6.82 24.41
C GLY A 141 -7.71 -5.78 25.54
N LEU A 142 -7.99 -4.53 25.17
CA LEU A 142 -8.20 -3.44 26.12
C LEU A 142 -9.42 -3.70 27.04
N SER A 143 -10.53 -4.19 26.48
CA SER A 143 -11.72 -4.52 27.27
C SER A 143 -11.52 -5.70 28.19
N LEU A 144 -10.79 -6.74 27.76
CA LEU A 144 -10.43 -7.88 28.60
C LEU A 144 -9.55 -7.44 29.78
N LEU A 145 -8.53 -6.62 29.52
CA LEU A 145 -7.68 -6.05 30.57
C LEU A 145 -8.50 -5.22 31.56
N ALA A 146 -9.41 -4.38 31.07
CA ALA A 146 -10.29 -3.57 31.88
C ALA A 146 -11.21 -4.44 32.78
N ALA A 147 -11.75 -5.53 32.23
CA ALA A 147 -12.57 -6.47 32.97
C ALA A 147 -11.78 -7.16 34.09
N VAL A 148 -10.56 -7.60 33.83
CA VAL A 148 -9.69 -8.23 34.84
C VAL A 148 -9.34 -7.24 35.96
N LEU A 149 -8.96 -6.01 35.63
CA LEU A 149 -8.64 -4.98 36.60
C LEU A 149 -9.85 -4.60 37.46
N SER A 150 -11.03 -4.48 36.85
CA SER A 150 -12.28 -4.19 37.55
C SER A 150 -12.65 -5.33 38.52
N PHE A 151 -12.52 -6.57 38.06
CA PHE A 151 -12.77 -7.74 38.91
C PHE A 151 -11.80 -7.83 40.10
N ALA A 152 -10.50 -7.60 39.84
CA ALA A 152 -9.48 -7.55 40.89
C ALA A 152 -9.77 -6.45 41.94
N ALA A 153 -10.18 -5.24 41.45
CA ALA A 153 -10.53 -4.13 42.32
C ALA A 153 -11.71 -4.47 43.24
N VAL A 154 -12.72 -5.17 42.74
CA VAL A 154 -13.86 -5.64 43.56
C VAL A 154 -13.42 -6.60 44.65
N LEU A 155 -12.49 -7.54 44.36
CA LEU A 155 -12.00 -8.51 45.33
C LEU A 155 -11.13 -7.88 46.45
N VAL A 156 -10.44 -6.77 46.16
CA VAL A 156 -9.55 -6.08 47.10
C VAL A 156 -10.23 -4.92 47.82
N ASP A 157 -11.43 -4.53 47.38
CA ASP A 157 -12.11 -3.37 47.94
C ASP A 157 -12.63 -3.60 49.36
N THR A 158 -11.79 -3.23 50.34
CA THR A 158 -12.10 -3.19 51.78
C THR A 158 -12.49 -1.79 52.26
N THR A 159 -12.48 -0.78 51.37
CA THR A 159 -12.60 0.63 51.72
C THR A 159 -13.91 1.29 51.26
N GLY A 160 -14.96 0.50 51.05
CA GLY A 160 -16.32 1.03 50.77
C GLY A 160 -16.48 1.65 49.37
N GLY A 161 -15.85 1.06 48.36
CA GLY A 161 -16.06 1.44 46.95
C GLY A 161 -15.07 2.44 46.36
N ALA A 162 -14.18 3.03 47.15
CA ALA A 162 -13.22 4.05 46.65
C ALA A 162 -12.22 3.45 45.67
N VAL A 163 -11.76 2.24 45.85
CA VAL A 163 -10.85 1.53 44.94
C VAL A 163 -11.56 1.16 43.65
N CYS A 164 -12.80 0.71 43.69
CA CYS A 164 -13.61 0.42 42.52
C CYS A 164 -13.88 1.67 41.68
N LEU A 165 -14.20 2.79 42.30
CA LEU A 165 -14.43 4.05 41.60
C LEU A 165 -13.15 4.57 40.90
N SER A 166 -12.00 4.48 41.57
CA SER A 166 -10.73 4.90 40.96
C SER A 166 -10.30 3.98 39.80
N ALA A 167 -10.48 2.67 39.93
CA ALA A 167 -10.22 1.73 38.85
C ALA A 167 -11.15 1.97 37.65
N ALA A 168 -12.44 2.20 37.88
CA ALA A 168 -13.38 2.53 36.82
C ALA A 168 -13.02 3.84 36.10
N ALA A 169 -12.60 4.88 36.82
CA ALA A 169 -12.16 6.14 36.24
C ALA A 169 -10.93 5.96 35.33
N VAL A 170 -9.93 5.16 35.75
CA VAL A 170 -8.75 4.87 34.93
C VAL A 170 -9.12 4.13 33.65
N VAL A 171 -10.01 3.14 33.72
CA VAL A 171 -10.49 2.39 32.55
C VAL A 171 -11.22 3.32 31.57
N VAL A 172 -12.14 4.16 32.06
CA VAL A 172 -12.87 5.13 31.22
C VAL A 172 -11.88 6.09 30.53
N MET A 173 -10.91 6.64 31.26
CA MET A 173 -9.91 7.54 30.69
C MET A 173 -9.07 6.84 29.61
N ALA A 174 -8.66 5.60 29.82
CA ALA A 174 -7.91 4.81 28.83
C ALA A 174 -8.72 4.61 27.54
N PHE A 175 -10.02 4.30 27.65
CA PHE A 175 -10.92 4.17 26.49
C PHE A 175 -11.13 5.50 25.76
N LEU A 176 -11.31 6.60 26.49
CA LEU A 176 -11.48 7.92 25.87
C LEU A 176 -10.24 8.38 25.10
N VAL A 177 -9.05 8.19 25.67
CA VAL A 177 -7.78 8.52 25.01
C VAL A 177 -7.59 7.64 23.77
N SER A 178 -7.82 6.33 23.91
CA SER A 178 -7.70 5.40 22.79
C SER A 178 -8.69 5.70 21.66
N SER A 179 -9.95 6.00 22.00
CA SER A 179 -10.98 6.40 21.03
C SER A 179 -10.64 7.72 20.34
N GLY A 180 -10.10 8.69 21.07
CA GLY A 180 -9.62 9.95 20.51
C GLY A 180 -8.49 9.76 19.50
N VAL A 181 -7.49 8.94 19.83
CA VAL A 181 -6.39 8.61 18.93
C VAL A 181 -6.90 7.86 17.70
N HIS A 182 -7.81 6.91 17.88
CA HIS A 182 -8.43 6.18 16.77
C HIS A 182 -9.16 7.13 15.82
N THR A 183 -10.06 7.96 16.35
CA THR A 183 -10.81 8.94 15.55
C THR A 183 -9.90 9.92 14.81
N TYR A 184 -8.83 10.38 15.49
CA TYR A 184 -7.84 11.26 14.87
C TYR A 184 -7.14 10.60 13.69
N ARG A 185 -6.68 9.35 13.86
CA ARG A 185 -6.02 8.59 12.78
C ARG A 185 -6.97 8.25 11.63
N THR A 186 -8.20 7.83 11.93
CA THR A 186 -9.21 7.52 10.90
C THR A 186 -9.55 8.76 10.08
N ARG A 187 -9.78 9.90 10.72
CA ARG A 187 -10.04 11.16 10.00
C ARG A 187 -8.87 11.61 9.13
N ARG A 188 -7.65 11.37 9.58
CA ARG A 188 -6.46 11.69 8.79
C ARG A 188 -6.34 10.82 7.54
N ASN A 189 -6.73 9.55 7.62
CA ASN A 189 -6.74 8.64 6.47
C ASN A 189 -7.94 8.89 5.54
N ASP A 190 -9.08 9.33 6.06
CA ASP A 190 -10.28 9.64 5.25
C ASP A 190 -10.15 10.95 4.44
N VAL A 191 -9.28 11.87 4.85
CA VAL A 191 -9.00 13.11 4.08
C VAL A 191 -8.32 12.80 2.74
N HIS A 192 -7.62 11.67 2.63
CA HIS A 192 -7.05 11.19 1.36
C HIS A 192 -8.08 10.56 0.42
N ARG A 193 -9.30 10.29 0.92
CA ARG A 193 -10.45 9.90 0.09
C ARG A 193 -11.28 11.15 -0.22
N THR A 194 -10.82 11.96 -1.17
CA THR A 194 -11.65 13.07 -1.67
C THR A 194 -12.98 12.52 -2.17
N PRO A 195 -14.13 13.14 -1.78
CA PRO A 195 -15.42 12.77 -2.36
C PRO A 195 -15.37 13.07 -3.86
N ARG A 196 -15.69 12.09 -4.70
CA ARG A 196 -15.92 12.31 -6.12
C ARG A 196 -16.90 13.46 -6.28
N PRO A 197 -16.58 14.49 -7.08
CA PRO A 197 -17.59 15.41 -7.54
C PRO A 197 -18.61 14.63 -8.37
N ALA A 198 -19.88 14.78 -8.05
CA ALA A 198 -21.02 14.18 -8.74
C ALA A 198 -21.18 14.74 -10.15
#